data_e1f3be0f052ff1b33e153a27fcb1aea1
#
_entry.id   e1f3be0f052ff1b33e153a27fcb1aea1
#
_cell.length_a   1.000
_cell.length_b   1.000
_cell.length_c   1.000
_cell.angle_alpha   90.00
_cell.angle_beta   90.00
_cell.angle_gamma   90.00
#
_symmetry.space_group_name_H-M   'P 1'
#
loop_
_entity.id
_entity.type
_entity.pdbx_description
1 polymer ?
#
loop_
_entity_poly.entity_id
_entity_poly.type
_entity_poly.pdbx_seq_one_letter_code
_entity_poly.pdbx_strand_id
1 'polypeptide(L)'
;MLKRLRGMFSTDLSIDLGTANTLIYVKERGIILDEPSVVAIRMHNGQKSIEAVGKEAKRMLGRTPGNIQAIRPLKDGVIADFQVTEKMLQHFIAKVHESKFIRPSPRVLICVPCMSTQVERRAIRESALSAGAREVKLIEEPMAAAIGAGLQVDEATGCMVVDMGGGTTEIAIMSLNGVVYRDSIRIGGDRFDEAIISYVRRKYGSLIGDSTAERIKQEVGCAFKSDELREIDVRGRHLAEGVPRSFTLTNDEIQGALEEPLEAMMRSVKLALEQSPPELAADIAENGIVLTGGGALLTDLDKRISNVTGLPVVVAEDPLTCVARGGGKALELMDRHVLDLLSTE
;
A
#
# COMPACT_ATOMS: atom_id res chain seq x y z
N MET A 1 6.67 -34.69 -0.22
CA MET A 1 7.48 -34.99 0.97
C MET A 1 8.57 -33.96 1.24
N LEU A 2 9.43 -33.65 0.28
CA LEU A 2 10.51 -32.64 0.43
C LEU A 2 10.02 -31.23 0.84
N LYS A 3 8.89 -30.72 0.31
CA LYS A 3 8.33 -29.41 0.70
C LYS A 3 7.89 -29.36 2.18
N ARG A 4 7.37 -30.47 2.73
CA ARG A 4 6.98 -30.56 4.15
C ARG A 4 8.21 -30.57 5.08
N LEU A 5 9.26 -31.28 4.71
CA LEU A 5 10.54 -31.27 5.47
C LEU A 5 11.19 -29.86 5.47
N ARG A 6 11.20 -29.19 4.33
CA ARG A 6 11.70 -27.80 4.20
C ARG A 6 10.85 -26.82 5.02
N GLY A 7 9.54 -27.07 5.15
CA GLY A 7 8.63 -26.27 5.95
C GLY A 7 8.96 -26.26 7.45
N MET A 8 9.50 -27.34 7.99
CA MET A 8 9.95 -27.43 9.41
C MET A 8 11.10 -26.47 9.72
N PHE A 9 11.87 -26.04 8.72
CA PHE A 9 12.98 -25.11 8.84
C PHE A 9 12.68 -23.71 8.30
N SER A 10 11.44 -23.48 7.83
CA SER A 10 10.99 -22.16 7.32
C SER A 10 10.11 -21.48 8.37
N THR A 11 10.34 -20.19 8.57
CA THR A 11 9.48 -19.38 9.43
C THR A 11 8.29 -18.89 8.62
N ASP A 12 7.09 -18.94 9.19
CA ASP A 12 5.88 -18.43 8.55
C ASP A 12 5.94 -16.92 8.38
N LEU A 13 5.37 -16.43 7.29
CA LEU A 13 5.47 -15.04 6.84
C LEU A 13 4.08 -14.44 6.67
N SER A 14 3.93 -13.17 7.05
CA SER A 14 2.86 -12.33 6.51
C SER A 14 3.47 -11.34 5.52
N ILE A 15 2.86 -11.20 4.35
CA ILE A 15 3.30 -10.30 3.28
C ILE A 15 2.20 -9.30 2.99
N ASP A 16 2.51 -8.04 3.22
CA ASP A 16 1.78 -6.92 2.66
C ASP A 16 2.37 -6.64 1.27
N LEU A 17 1.61 -7.00 0.22
CA LEU A 17 2.04 -6.90 -1.17
C LEU A 17 1.50 -5.61 -1.80
N GLY A 18 1.93 -4.46 -1.29
CA GLY A 18 1.44 -3.16 -1.72
C GLY A 18 1.99 -2.69 -3.07
N THR A 19 1.25 -1.80 -3.74
CA THR A 19 1.63 -1.19 -5.02
C THR A 19 2.95 -0.41 -4.92
N ALA A 20 3.17 0.32 -3.84
CA ALA A 20 4.38 1.12 -3.63
C ALA A 20 5.49 0.35 -2.94
N ASN A 21 5.18 -0.33 -1.84
CA ASN A 21 6.12 -1.08 -1.01
C ASN A 21 5.57 -2.48 -0.71
N THR A 22 6.49 -3.44 -0.56
CA THR A 22 6.21 -4.77 -0.01
C THR A 22 6.83 -4.86 1.36
N LEU A 23 6.04 -5.19 2.38
CA LEU A 23 6.50 -5.44 3.74
C LEU A 23 6.34 -6.92 4.09
N ILE A 24 7.34 -7.48 4.80
CA ILE A 24 7.27 -8.86 5.29
C ILE A 24 7.44 -8.88 6.80
N TYR A 25 6.43 -9.38 7.46
CA TYR A 25 6.42 -9.69 8.88
C TYR A 25 6.77 -11.16 9.09
N VAL A 26 7.62 -11.42 10.07
CA VAL A 26 7.99 -12.77 10.51
C VAL A 26 7.56 -12.95 11.94
N LYS A 27 6.89 -14.06 12.23
CA LYS A 27 6.46 -14.42 13.58
C LYS A 27 7.62 -14.28 14.57
N GLU A 28 7.37 -13.65 15.72
CA GLU A 28 8.33 -13.39 16.80
C GLU A 28 9.51 -12.44 16.45
N ARG A 29 9.63 -12.01 15.20
CA ARG A 29 10.72 -11.12 14.75
C ARG A 29 10.22 -9.76 14.27
N GLY A 30 8.91 -9.60 14.06
CA GLY A 30 8.33 -8.37 13.55
C GLY A 30 8.56 -8.18 12.05
N ILE A 31 8.49 -6.92 11.61
CA ILE A 31 8.75 -6.56 10.21
C ILE A 31 10.26 -6.62 9.97
N ILE A 32 10.67 -7.49 9.07
CA ILE A 32 12.08 -7.73 8.73
C ILE A 32 12.44 -7.32 7.31
N LEU A 33 11.45 -7.00 6.48
CA LEU A 33 11.64 -6.48 5.15
C LEU A 33 10.64 -5.36 4.88
N ASP A 34 11.15 -4.22 4.43
CA ASP A 34 10.42 -3.08 3.89
C ASP A 34 11.18 -2.61 2.66
N GLU A 35 10.64 -2.98 1.50
CA GLU A 35 11.28 -2.73 0.21
C GLU A 35 10.24 -2.19 -0.79
N PRO A 36 10.62 -1.24 -1.66
CA PRO A 36 9.78 -0.82 -2.77
C PRO A 36 9.40 -1.97 -3.68
N SER A 37 8.15 -2.01 -4.13
CA SER A 37 7.64 -2.97 -5.11
C SER A 37 8.10 -2.60 -6.53
N VAL A 38 9.41 -2.59 -6.74
CA VAL A 38 10.06 -2.21 -8.00
C VAL A 38 11.06 -3.27 -8.42
N VAL A 39 11.11 -3.57 -9.70
CA VAL A 39 12.05 -4.52 -10.30
C VAL A 39 12.72 -3.90 -11.53
N ALA A 40 14.03 -3.96 -11.62
CA ALA A 40 14.77 -3.60 -12.81
C ALA A 40 15.07 -4.87 -13.63
N ILE A 41 14.69 -4.85 -14.89
CA ILE A 41 14.82 -5.97 -15.83
C ILE A 41 15.79 -5.56 -16.92
N ARG A 42 16.78 -6.42 -17.17
CA ARG A 42 17.70 -6.31 -18.32
C ARG A 42 17.19 -7.18 -19.46
N MET A 43 17.13 -6.60 -20.66
CA MET A 43 16.87 -7.32 -21.89
C MET A 43 18.19 -7.61 -22.58
N HIS A 44 18.55 -8.90 -22.76
CA HIS A 44 19.72 -9.32 -23.50
C HIS A 44 19.35 -10.46 -24.46
N ASN A 45 19.55 -10.27 -25.76
CA ASN A 45 19.24 -11.26 -26.81
C ASN A 45 17.81 -11.84 -26.70
N GLY A 46 16.82 -11.01 -26.37
CA GLY A 46 15.42 -11.42 -26.21
C GLY A 46 15.11 -12.13 -24.87
N GLN A 47 16.09 -12.33 -24.02
CA GLN A 47 15.89 -12.92 -22.68
C GLN A 47 15.80 -11.82 -21.62
N LYS A 48 14.83 -11.98 -20.70
CA LYS A 48 14.66 -11.11 -19.52
C LYS A 48 15.45 -11.66 -18.34
N SER A 49 16.30 -10.86 -17.73
CA SER A 49 16.98 -11.16 -16.47
C SER A 49 16.72 -10.06 -15.44
N ILE A 50 16.64 -10.45 -14.17
CA ILE A 50 16.52 -9.49 -13.07
C ILE A 50 17.87 -8.82 -12.85
N GLU A 51 17.90 -7.50 -12.88
CA GLU A 51 19.08 -6.66 -12.61
C GLU A 51 19.12 -6.21 -11.15
N ALA A 52 17.98 -5.74 -10.64
CA ALA A 52 17.83 -5.28 -9.26
C ALA A 52 16.36 -5.41 -8.78
N VAL A 53 16.17 -5.45 -7.47
CA VAL A 53 14.83 -5.50 -6.83
C VAL A 53 14.83 -4.53 -5.65
N GLY A 54 13.66 -3.97 -5.34
CA GLY A 54 13.45 -3.13 -4.17
C GLY A 54 14.14 -1.77 -4.27
N LYS A 55 14.83 -1.36 -3.21
CA LYS A 55 15.50 -0.04 -3.10
C LYS A 55 16.48 0.25 -4.22
N GLU A 56 17.22 -0.77 -4.65
CA GLU A 56 18.17 -0.64 -5.76
C GLU A 56 17.45 -0.36 -7.08
N ALA A 57 16.37 -1.10 -7.37
CA ALA A 57 15.57 -0.91 -8.56
C ALA A 57 14.83 0.45 -8.53
N LYS A 58 14.34 0.91 -7.36
CA LYS A 58 13.69 2.23 -7.21
C LYS A 58 14.64 3.38 -7.60
N ARG A 59 15.93 3.27 -7.27
CA ARG A 59 16.93 4.28 -7.67
C ARG A 59 17.15 4.36 -9.19
N MET A 60 16.79 3.30 -9.91
CA MET A 60 16.93 3.21 -11.36
C MET A 60 15.72 3.76 -12.12
N LEU A 61 14.58 4.01 -11.47
CA LEU A 61 13.38 4.56 -12.10
C LEU A 61 13.70 5.89 -12.82
N GLY A 62 13.33 5.96 -14.11
CA GLY A 62 13.57 7.13 -14.97
C GLY A 62 15.04 7.42 -15.30
N ARG A 63 15.96 6.50 -14.98
CA ARG A 63 17.43 6.69 -15.18
C ARG A 63 18.11 5.52 -15.91
N THR A 64 17.34 4.59 -16.43
CA THR A 64 17.86 3.37 -17.08
C THR A 64 18.23 3.61 -18.53
N PRO A 65 19.29 2.98 -19.06
CA PRO A 65 19.56 2.89 -20.50
C PRO A 65 18.51 2.00 -21.18
N GLY A 66 18.41 2.08 -22.51
CA GLY A 66 17.35 1.42 -23.28
C GLY A 66 17.26 -0.11 -23.15
N ASN A 67 18.30 -0.78 -22.70
CA ASN A 67 18.32 -2.23 -22.47
C ASN A 67 17.95 -2.65 -21.03
N ILE A 68 17.68 -1.68 -20.13
CA ILE A 68 17.23 -1.92 -18.78
C ILE A 68 15.91 -1.16 -18.58
N GLN A 69 14.93 -1.81 -17.99
CA GLN A 69 13.64 -1.21 -17.64
C GLN A 69 13.35 -1.45 -16.16
N ALA A 70 13.22 -0.37 -15.40
CA ALA A 70 12.69 -0.43 -14.03
C ALA A 70 11.17 -0.28 -14.08
N ILE A 71 10.44 -1.25 -13.52
CA ILE A 71 8.98 -1.32 -13.53
C ILE A 71 8.42 -1.59 -12.15
N ARG A 72 7.17 -1.17 -11.91
CA ARG A 72 6.34 -1.60 -10.79
C ARG A 72 5.47 -2.76 -11.26
N PRO A 73 5.67 -3.99 -10.75
CA PRO A 73 4.88 -5.14 -11.18
C PRO A 73 3.46 -5.18 -10.63
N LEU A 74 3.17 -4.29 -9.68
CA LEU A 74 1.85 -4.06 -9.08
C LEU A 74 1.38 -2.66 -9.45
N LYS A 75 0.11 -2.53 -9.78
CA LYS A 75 -0.53 -1.25 -10.08
C LYS A 75 -1.98 -1.28 -9.59
N ASP A 76 -2.41 -0.21 -8.92
CA ASP A 76 -3.80 -0.05 -8.44
C ASP A 76 -4.27 -1.27 -7.61
N GLY A 77 -3.39 -1.83 -6.76
CA GLY A 77 -3.67 -2.99 -5.91
C GLY A 77 -3.67 -4.34 -6.63
N VAL A 78 -3.38 -4.39 -7.94
CA VAL A 78 -3.42 -5.63 -8.72
C VAL A 78 -2.08 -5.97 -9.38
N ILE A 79 -1.87 -7.26 -9.71
CA ILE A 79 -0.69 -7.71 -10.44
C ILE A 79 -0.78 -7.26 -11.91
N ALA A 80 0.12 -6.38 -12.32
CA ALA A 80 0.26 -5.93 -13.71
C ALA A 80 1.19 -6.84 -14.53
N ASP A 81 2.21 -7.43 -13.89
CA ASP A 81 3.12 -8.41 -14.51
C ASP A 81 3.35 -9.59 -13.57
N PHE A 82 2.73 -10.73 -13.90
CA PHE A 82 2.78 -11.95 -13.10
C PHE A 82 4.20 -12.50 -12.94
N GLN A 83 4.97 -12.59 -14.05
CA GLN A 83 6.31 -13.16 -14.00
C GLN A 83 7.26 -12.32 -13.17
N VAL A 84 7.13 -11.00 -13.26
CA VAL A 84 7.98 -10.08 -12.49
C VAL A 84 7.59 -10.08 -11.02
N THR A 85 6.29 -10.15 -10.70
CA THR A 85 5.81 -10.30 -9.31
C THR A 85 6.31 -11.59 -8.67
N GLU A 86 6.23 -12.73 -9.39
CA GLU A 86 6.78 -14.00 -8.92
C GLU A 86 8.27 -13.88 -8.57
N LYS A 87 9.07 -13.27 -9.47
CA LYS A 87 10.50 -13.07 -9.25
C LYS A 87 10.80 -12.13 -8.08
N MET A 88 10.01 -11.07 -7.93
CA MET A 88 10.12 -10.14 -6.81
C MET A 88 9.84 -10.87 -5.48
N LEU A 89 8.74 -11.62 -5.39
CA LEU A 89 8.41 -12.42 -4.21
C LEU A 89 9.46 -13.47 -3.92
N GLN A 90 9.97 -14.16 -4.95
CA GLN A 90 11.05 -15.14 -4.82
C GLN A 90 12.31 -14.50 -4.21
N HIS A 91 12.68 -13.30 -4.67
CA HIS A 91 13.80 -12.54 -4.13
C HIS A 91 13.58 -12.17 -2.66
N PHE A 92 12.41 -11.63 -2.31
CA PHE A 92 12.11 -11.20 -0.95
C PHE A 92 12.01 -12.38 0.02
N ILE A 93 11.35 -13.47 -0.37
CA ILE A 93 11.29 -14.70 0.45
C ILE A 93 12.69 -15.27 0.69
N ALA A 94 13.57 -15.27 -0.33
CA ALA A 94 14.95 -15.69 -0.18
C ALA A 94 15.73 -14.78 0.78
N LYS A 95 15.61 -13.46 0.63
CA LYS A 95 16.27 -12.45 1.46
C LYS A 95 15.90 -12.59 2.96
N VAL A 96 14.65 -12.87 3.24
CA VAL A 96 14.16 -13.11 4.61
C VAL A 96 14.79 -14.36 5.24
N HIS A 97 15.24 -15.32 4.43
CA HIS A 97 15.79 -16.60 4.85
C HIS A 97 17.29 -16.75 4.56
N GLU A 98 18.01 -15.67 4.26
CA GLU A 98 19.42 -15.69 3.85
C GLU A 98 20.35 -16.48 4.80
N SER A 99 20.02 -16.57 6.08
CA SER A 99 20.81 -17.33 7.08
C SER A 99 20.57 -18.84 7.04
N LYS A 100 19.70 -19.37 6.16
CA LYS A 100 19.33 -20.79 6.14
C LYS A 100 19.95 -21.52 4.96
N PHE A 101 20.69 -22.60 5.25
CA PHE A 101 21.32 -23.50 4.25
C PHE A 101 20.31 -24.22 3.34
N ILE A 102 19.04 -24.31 3.75
CA ILE A 102 17.99 -25.04 3.03
C ILE A 102 17.05 -24.03 2.39
N ARG A 103 16.73 -24.23 1.10
CA ARG A 103 15.78 -23.39 0.36
C ARG A 103 14.47 -23.29 1.12
N PRO A 104 13.98 -22.07 1.47
CA PRO A 104 12.81 -21.90 2.30
C PRO A 104 11.53 -22.41 1.59
N SER A 105 10.56 -22.84 2.37
CA SER A 105 9.21 -23.19 1.90
C SER A 105 8.19 -22.81 3.00
N PRO A 106 7.99 -21.50 3.23
CA PRO A 106 7.14 -21.00 4.31
C PRO A 106 5.65 -21.21 4.02
N ARG A 107 4.84 -21.18 5.08
CA ARG A 107 3.42 -20.82 5.00
C ARG A 107 3.39 -19.29 4.92
N VAL A 108 2.56 -18.75 4.01
CA VAL A 108 2.49 -17.31 3.76
C VAL A 108 1.05 -16.85 3.88
N LEU A 109 0.82 -15.80 4.66
CA LEU A 109 -0.40 -15.02 4.68
C LEU A 109 -0.17 -13.76 3.84
N ILE A 110 -1.00 -13.48 2.84
CA ILE A 110 -0.87 -12.29 1.98
C ILE A 110 -2.07 -11.40 2.16
N CYS A 111 -1.82 -10.12 2.39
CA CYS A 111 -2.85 -9.09 2.40
C CYS A 111 -3.25 -8.76 0.96
N VAL A 112 -4.55 -8.63 0.72
CA VAL A 112 -5.14 -8.36 -0.60
C VAL A 112 -6.20 -7.27 -0.51
N PRO A 113 -6.37 -6.42 -1.53
CA PRO A 113 -7.44 -5.42 -1.55
C PRO A 113 -8.82 -6.07 -1.37
N CYS A 114 -9.70 -5.42 -0.61
CA CYS A 114 -11.00 -5.99 -0.24
C CYS A 114 -11.92 -6.25 -1.44
N MET A 115 -11.77 -5.48 -2.54
CA MET A 115 -12.53 -5.65 -3.78
C MET A 115 -11.80 -6.47 -4.85
N SER A 116 -10.70 -7.16 -4.49
CA SER A 116 -9.97 -8.02 -5.43
C SER A 116 -10.85 -9.15 -5.94
N THR A 117 -10.82 -9.36 -7.26
CA THR A 117 -11.56 -10.43 -7.94
C THR A 117 -10.96 -11.80 -7.64
N GLN A 118 -11.73 -12.89 -7.84
CA GLN A 118 -11.22 -14.23 -7.70
C GLN A 118 -10.01 -14.53 -8.61
N VAL A 119 -9.98 -13.92 -9.81
CA VAL A 119 -8.84 -14.06 -10.73
C VAL A 119 -7.59 -13.41 -10.16
N GLU A 120 -7.71 -12.21 -9.58
CA GLU A 120 -6.60 -11.50 -8.95
C GLU A 120 -6.12 -12.23 -7.68
N ARG A 121 -7.03 -12.68 -6.81
CA ARG A 121 -6.71 -13.51 -5.62
C ARG A 121 -5.96 -14.78 -6.02
N ARG A 122 -6.42 -15.46 -7.07
CA ARG A 122 -5.74 -16.64 -7.61
C ARG A 122 -4.36 -16.32 -8.15
N ALA A 123 -4.21 -15.22 -8.89
CA ALA A 123 -2.92 -14.78 -9.44
C ALA A 123 -1.89 -14.52 -8.32
N ILE A 124 -2.29 -13.84 -7.24
CA ILE A 124 -1.44 -13.60 -6.07
C ILE A 124 -1.04 -14.92 -5.41
N ARG A 125 -2.00 -15.84 -5.19
CA ARG A 125 -1.74 -17.15 -4.61
C ARG A 125 -0.77 -17.98 -5.45
N GLU A 126 -0.97 -18.03 -6.76
CA GLU A 126 -0.10 -18.77 -7.68
C GLU A 126 1.31 -18.16 -7.75
N SER A 127 1.44 -16.82 -7.75
CA SER A 127 2.74 -16.15 -7.70
C SER A 127 3.53 -16.54 -6.46
N ALA A 128 2.91 -16.55 -5.29
CA ALA A 128 3.56 -16.90 -4.04
C ALA A 128 3.93 -18.40 -3.96
N LEU A 129 3.05 -19.29 -4.45
CA LEU A 129 3.35 -20.73 -4.54
C LEU A 129 4.54 -20.99 -5.48
N SER A 130 4.58 -20.32 -6.64
CA SER A 130 5.68 -20.40 -7.61
C SER A 130 6.98 -19.81 -7.04
N ALA A 131 6.89 -18.77 -6.21
CA ALA A 131 8.03 -18.18 -5.51
C ALA A 131 8.60 -19.10 -4.41
N GLY A 132 7.90 -20.18 -4.02
CA GLY A 132 8.40 -21.21 -3.12
C GLY A 132 7.59 -21.41 -1.85
N ALA A 133 6.51 -20.69 -1.63
CA ALA A 133 5.60 -20.94 -0.52
C ALA A 133 5.04 -22.38 -0.57
N ARG A 134 4.83 -23.02 0.59
CA ARG A 134 4.18 -24.34 0.69
C ARG A 134 2.66 -24.24 0.77
N GLU A 135 2.20 -23.13 1.35
CA GLU A 135 0.80 -22.83 1.60
C GLU A 135 0.62 -21.31 1.55
N VAL A 136 -0.47 -20.86 0.95
CA VAL A 136 -0.80 -19.43 0.87
C VAL A 136 -2.25 -19.24 1.33
N LYS A 137 -2.43 -18.35 2.28
CA LYS A 137 -3.73 -17.84 2.73
C LYS A 137 -3.81 -16.35 2.44
N LEU A 138 -5.03 -15.85 2.32
CA LEU A 138 -5.29 -14.44 2.02
C LEU A 138 -6.09 -13.82 3.15
N ILE A 139 -5.81 -12.54 3.44
CA ILE A 139 -6.58 -11.68 4.35
C ILE A 139 -6.84 -10.35 3.63
N GLU A 140 -8.01 -9.77 3.83
CA GLU A 140 -8.32 -8.45 3.26
C GLU A 140 -7.49 -7.34 3.95
N GLU A 141 -6.91 -6.44 3.16
CA GLU A 141 -6.06 -5.33 3.64
C GLU A 141 -6.74 -4.52 4.75
N PRO A 142 -8.00 -4.06 4.63
CA PRO A 142 -8.60 -3.27 5.69
C PRO A 142 -8.81 -4.05 7.00
N MET A 143 -9.05 -5.36 6.95
CA MET A 143 -9.10 -6.20 8.15
C MET A 143 -7.72 -6.31 8.80
N ALA A 144 -6.69 -6.55 7.99
CA ALA A 144 -5.31 -6.55 8.50
C ALA A 144 -4.93 -5.16 9.06
N ALA A 145 -5.28 -4.07 8.38
CA ALA A 145 -5.05 -2.71 8.84
C ALA A 145 -5.68 -2.44 10.21
N ALA A 146 -6.95 -2.83 10.39
CA ALA A 146 -7.68 -2.67 11.65
C ALA A 146 -7.03 -3.46 12.80
N ILE A 147 -6.69 -4.73 12.58
CA ILE A 147 -5.98 -5.57 13.55
C ILE A 147 -4.59 -4.95 13.90
N GLY A 148 -3.90 -4.44 12.88
CA GLY A 148 -2.59 -3.79 13.03
C GLY A 148 -2.64 -2.49 13.80
N ALA A 149 -3.68 -1.70 13.59
CA ALA A 149 -3.97 -0.47 14.32
C ALA A 149 -4.46 -0.72 15.76
N GLY A 150 -4.77 -1.98 16.13
CA GLY A 150 -5.22 -2.36 17.46
C GLY A 150 -6.72 -2.17 17.69
N LEU A 151 -7.52 -2.08 16.62
CA LEU A 151 -8.97 -2.02 16.73
C LEU A 151 -9.53 -3.37 17.21
N GLN A 152 -10.58 -3.30 18.03
CA GLN A 152 -11.26 -4.48 18.59
C GLN A 152 -12.30 -5.01 17.60
N VAL A 153 -11.81 -5.65 16.53
CA VAL A 153 -12.65 -6.14 15.42
C VAL A 153 -13.55 -7.32 15.82
N ASP A 154 -13.24 -8.00 16.92
CA ASP A 154 -13.96 -9.17 17.46
C ASP A 154 -15.15 -8.81 18.35
N GLU A 155 -15.26 -7.56 18.78
CA GLU A 155 -16.37 -7.09 19.61
C GLU A 155 -17.61 -6.72 18.78
N ALA A 156 -18.78 -6.68 19.47
CA ALA A 156 -20.05 -6.22 18.88
C ALA A 156 -20.12 -4.69 18.83
N THR A 157 -19.06 -4.06 18.34
CA THR A 157 -18.89 -2.60 18.25
C THR A 157 -18.38 -2.26 16.85
N GLY A 158 -18.97 -1.22 16.24
CA GLY A 158 -18.57 -0.75 14.93
C GLY A 158 -17.20 -0.07 14.96
N CYS A 159 -16.28 -0.51 14.11
CA CYS A 159 -15.03 0.20 13.85
C CYS A 159 -14.86 0.48 12.35
N MET A 160 -14.33 1.66 12.03
CA MET A 160 -14.10 2.09 10.65
C MET A 160 -12.62 2.38 10.43
N VAL A 161 -12.08 1.78 9.37
CA VAL A 161 -10.72 2.02 8.91
C VAL A 161 -10.74 2.59 7.49
N VAL A 162 -9.83 3.52 7.23
CA VAL A 162 -9.49 4.04 5.91
C VAL A 162 -8.01 3.79 5.72
N ASP A 163 -7.69 2.78 4.92
CA ASP A 163 -6.30 2.40 4.61
C ASP A 163 -5.90 2.96 3.26
N MET A 164 -5.00 3.93 3.27
CA MET A 164 -4.56 4.62 2.07
C MET A 164 -3.16 4.18 1.66
N GLY A 165 -3.10 3.26 0.70
CA GLY A 165 -1.88 2.74 0.11
C GLY A 165 -1.28 3.60 -1.00
N GLY A 166 -0.36 3.01 -1.77
CA GLY A 166 0.22 3.66 -2.96
C GLY A 166 -0.75 3.74 -4.13
N GLY A 167 -1.48 2.65 -4.41
CA GLY A 167 -2.37 2.55 -5.56
C GLY A 167 -3.86 2.70 -5.23
N THR A 168 -4.27 2.31 -4.04
CA THR A 168 -5.67 2.24 -3.60
C THR A 168 -5.89 2.91 -2.25
N THR A 169 -7.14 3.25 -1.97
CA THR A 169 -7.67 3.52 -0.63
C THR A 169 -8.78 2.51 -0.35
N GLU A 170 -8.58 1.72 0.70
CA GLU A 170 -9.53 0.74 1.19
C GLU A 170 -10.34 1.34 2.33
N ILE A 171 -11.65 1.24 2.26
CA ILE A 171 -12.57 1.74 3.29
C ILE A 171 -13.40 0.57 3.79
N ALA A 172 -13.37 0.30 5.09
CA ALA A 172 -14.18 -0.77 5.66
C ALA A 172 -14.75 -0.42 7.02
N ILE A 173 -15.96 -0.94 7.25
CA ILE A 173 -16.63 -0.95 8.55
C ILE A 173 -16.75 -2.41 8.97
N MET A 174 -16.33 -2.69 10.21
CA MET A 174 -16.20 -4.04 10.75
C MET A 174 -16.82 -4.14 12.13
N SER A 175 -17.34 -5.32 12.45
CA SER A 175 -17.83 -5.73 13.76
C SER A 175 -17.89 -7.25 13.84
N LEU A 176 -17.70 -7.85 15.02
CA LEU A 176 -17.79 -9.30 15.27
C LEU A 176 -16.94 -10.14 14.30
N ASN A 177 -15.70 -9.72 14.06
CA ASN A 177 -14.80 -10.34 13.08
C ASN A 177 -15.29 -10.33 11.63
N GLY A 178 -16.35 -9.58 11.32
CA GLY A 178 -16.94 -9.50 9.99
C GLY A 178 -16.76 -8.12 9.36
N VAL A 179 -16.67 -8.09 8.03
CA VAL A 179 -16.72 -6.85 7.26
C VAL A 179 -18.18 -6.57 6.91
N VAL A 180 -18.74 -5.49 7.45
CA VAL A 180 -20.13 -5.07 7.24
C VAL A 180 -20.26 -4.21 5.99
N TYR A 181 -19.31 -3.32 5.78
CA TYR A 181 -19.19 -2.51 4.56
C TYR A 181 -17.74 -2.50 4.10
N ARG A 182 -17.54 -2.52 2.79
CA ARG A 182 -16.22 -2.37 2.17
C ARG A 182 -16.32 -1.65 0.83
N ASP A 183 -15.33 -0.83 0.55
CA ASP A 183 -15.10 -0.18 -0.73
C ASP A 183 -13.61 -0.06 -0.99
N SER A 184 -13.23 -0.07 -2.26
CA SER A 184 -11.85 0.10 -2.71
C SER A 184 -11.83 1.04 -3.90
N ILE A 185 -11.18 2.17 -3.74
CA ILE A 185 -11.04 3.16 -4.80
C ILE A 185 -9.58 3.23 -5.27
N ARG A 186 -9.38 3.40 -6.58
CA ARG A 186 -8.05 3.53 -7.21
C ARG A 186 -7.50 4.94 -7.05
N ILE A 187 -7.46 5.39 -5.81
CA ILE A 187 -6.88 6.66 -5.37
C ILE A 187 -5.94 6.34 -4.24
N GLY A 188 -4.67 6.61 -4.43
CA GLY A 188 -3.62 6.41 -3.45
C GLY A 188 -2.48 7.40 -3.71
N GLY A 189 -1.33 7.15 -3.13
CA GLY A 189 -0.14 8.00 -3.26
C GLY A 189 0.28 8.28 -4.70
N ASP A 190 0.16 7.27 -5.59
CA ASP A 190 0.53 7.39 -6.99
C ASP A 190 -0.40 8.37 -7.75
N ARG A 191 -1.71 8.37 -7.41
CA ARG A 191 -2.65 9.32 -8.00
C ARG A 191 -2.38 10.76 -7.58
N PHE A 192 -1.90 10.95 -6.36
CA PHE A 192 -1.44 12.26 -5.90
C PHE A 192 -0.19 12.71 -6.64
N ASP A 193 0.77 11.82 -6.87
CA ASP A 193 1.97 12.11 -7.67
C ASP A 193 1.61 12.51 -9.11
N GLU A 194 0.68 11.79 -9.75
CA GLU A 194 0.16 12.13 -11.08
C GLU A 194 -0.52 13.51 -11.11
N ALA A 195 -1.29 13.86 -10.08
CA ALA A 195 -1.94 15.16 -9.95
C ALA A 195 -0.90 16.29 -9.84
N ILE A 196 0.16 16.09 -9.06
CA ILE A 196 1.28 17.04 -8.92
C ILE A 196 2.01 17.19 -10.26
N ILE A 197 2.36 16.10 -10.95
CA ILE A 197 3.00 16.13 -12.27
C ILE A 197 2.15 16.94 -13.26
N SER A 198 0.85 16.67 -13.26
CA SER A 198 -0.10 17.36 -14.14
C SER A 198 -0.21 18.85 -13.84
N TYR A 199 -0.21 19.21 -12.55
CA TYR A 199 -0.22 20.59 -12.11
C TYR A 199 1.04 21.35 -12.56
N VAL A 200 2.21 20.77 -12.29
CA VAL A 200 3.51 21.35 -12.69
C VAL A 200 3.59 21.54 -14.21
N ARG A 201 3.11 20.54 -14.96
CA ARG A 201 3.06 20.62 -16.42
C ARG A 201 2.20 21.79 -16.90
N ARG A 202 1.01 21.96 -16.33
CA ARG A 202 0.07 23.02 -16.75
C ARG A 202 0.56 24.42 -16.33
N LYS A 203 1.01 24.58 -15.07
CA LYS A 203 1.33 25.91 -14.53
C LYS A 203 2.73 26.38 -14.89
N TYR A 204 3.72 25.48 -14.85
CA TYR A 204 5.13 25.82 -15.03
C TYR A 204 5.69 25.41 -16.41
N GLY A 205 4.87 24.78 -17.28
CA GLY A 205 5.32 24.28 -18.57
C GLY A 205 6.52 23.33 -18.47
N SER A 206 6.65 22.61 -17.37
CA SER A 206 7.81 21.80 -17.04
C SER A 206 7.41 20.35 -16.76
N LEU A 207 8.26 19.40 -17.13
CA LEU A 207 8.12 17.98 -16.79
C LEU A 207 9.00 17.64 -15.60
N ILE A 208 8.39 16.98 -14.62
CA ILE A 208 9.07 16.32 -13.49
C ILE A 208 8.79 14.81 -13.53
N GLY A 209 9.65 14.01 -12.92
CA GLY A 209 9.46 12.56 -12.80
C GLY A 209 8.74 12.19 -11.50
N ASP A 210 8.30 10.91 -11.42
CA ASP A 210 7.54 10.36 -10.28
C ASP A 210 8.26 10.57 -8.94
N SER A 211 9.59 10.33 -8.90
CA SER A 211 10.37 10.52 -7.67
C SER A 211 10.42 11.98 -7.20
N THR A 212 10.32 12.93 -8.13
CA THR A 212 10.25 14.36 -7.79
C THR A 212 8.86 14.71 -7.26
N ALA A 213 7.80 14.17 -7.88
CA ALA A 213 6.43 14.36 -7.42
C ALA A 213 6.21 13.75 -6.03
N GLU A 214 6.70 12.53 -5.80
CA GLU A 214 6.66 11.86 -4.48
C GLU A 214 7.35 12.73 -3.42
N ARG A 215 8.53 13.29 -3.72
CA ARG A 215 9.23 14.23 -2.82
C ARG A 215 8.43 15.49 -2.53
N ILE A 216 7.83 16.12 -3.55
CA ILE A 216 6.97 17.29 -3.38
C ILE A 216 5.79 16.96 -2.46
N LYS A 217 5.11 15.84 -2.70
CA LYS A 217 4.01 15.37 -1.87
C LYS A 217 4.42 15.20 -0.41
N GLN A 218 5.59 14.59 -0.15
CA GLN A 218 6.08 14.33 1.21
C GLN A 218 6.53 15.59 1.94
N GLU A 219 7.16 16.57 1.25
CA GLU A 219 7.72 17.75 1.90
C GLU A 219 6.69 18.89 2.07
N VAL A 220 5.84 19.13 1.07
CA VAL A 220 4.89 20.26 1.08
C VAL A 220 3.43 19.85 0.78
N GLY A 221 3.15 18.56 0.56
CA GLY A 221 1.77 18.08 0.36
C GLY A 221 0.91 18.31 1.60
N CYS A 222 -0.32 18.78 1.40
CA CYS A 222 -1.31 18.90 2.46
C CYS A 222 -2.72 18.68 1.90
N ALA A 223 -3.59 18.11 2.72
CA ALA A 223 -4.97 17.83 2.36
C ALA A 223 -5.94 18.96 2.75
N PHE A 224 -5.53 19.85 3.62
CA PHE A 224 -6.33 20.95 4.13
C PHE A 224 -5.51 22.26 4.10
N LYS A 225 -6.21 23.40 4.01
CA LYS A 225 -5.52 24.70 3.99
C LYS A 225 -4.78 24.91 5.30
N SER A 226 -3.49 25.21 5.19
CA SER A 226 -2.62 25.50 6.33
C SER A 226 -2.39 27.00 6.44
N ASP A 227 -2.28 27.50 7.69
CA ASP A 227 -1.87 28.88 7.95
C ASP A 227 -0.35 29.06 7.80
N GLU A 228 0.42 27.97 7.78
CA GLU A 228 1.86 27.98 7.61
C GLU A 228 2.22 27.77 6.14
N LEU A 229 2.93 28.75 5.56
CA LEU A 229 3.46 28.63 4.20
C LEU A 229 4.73 27.76 4.22
N ARG A 230 4.71 26.68 3.44
CA ARG A 230 5.87 25.81 3.18
C ARG A 230 6.20 25.85 1.70
N GLU A 231 7.49 25.87 1.40
CA GLU A 231 7.98 25.97 0.03
C GLU A 231 9.00 24.88 -0.27
N ILE A 232 9.09 24.50 -1.54
CA ILE A 232 10.07 23.53 -2.04
C ILE A 232 10.62 23.99 -3.39
N ASP A 233 11.94 23.97 -3.53
CA ASP A 233 12.59 24.21 -4.80
C ASP A 233 12.65 22.93 -5.64
N VAL A 234 12.20 23.05 -6.87
CA VAL A 234 12.07 21.94 -7.82
C VAL A 234 12.77 22.28 -9.11
N ARG A 235 13.38 21.25 -9.73
CA ARG A 235 13.94 21.36 -11.06
C ARG A 235 13.23 20.41 -12.00
N GLY A 236 12.69 20.94 -13.10
CA GLY A 236 12.04 20.20 -14.17
C GLY A 236 12.61 20.51 -15.54
N ARG A 237 12.28 19.72 -16.56
CA ARG A 237 12.64 19.99 -17.94
C ARG A 237 11.54 20.87 -18.57
N HIS A 238 11.89 22.10 -18.97
CA HIS A 238 10.95 23.00 -19.63
C HIS A 238 10.52 22.44 -21.00
N LEU A 239 9.22 22.42 -21.25
CA LEU A 239 8.65 21.74 -22.41
C LEU A 239 9.00 22.40 -23.76
N ALA A 240 8.97 23.74 -23.81
CA ALA A 240 9.23 24.46 -25.03
C ALA A 240 10.73 24.56 -25.36
N GLU A 241 11.57 24.74 -24.34
CA GLU A 241 13.01 24.99 -24.51
C GLU A 241 13.85 23.70 -24.40
N GLY A 242 13.28 22.64 -23.78
CA GLY A 242 13.97 21.36 -23.59
C GLY A 242 15.05 21.37 -22.51
N VAL A 243 15.33 22.50 -21.87
CA VAL A 243 16.39 22.69 -20.86
C VAL A 243 15.86 22.55 -19.43
N PRO A 244 16.73 22.24 -18.46
CA PRO A 244 16.35 22.26 -17.06
C PRO A 244 16.00 23.67 -16.59
N ARG A 245 14.87 23.79 -15.85
CA ARG A 245 14.41 25.04 -15.21
C ARG A 245 14.08 24.79 -13.76
N SER A 246 14.48 25.70 -12.89
CA SER A 246 14.12 25.70 -11.47
C SER A 246 12.90 26.59 -11.22
N PHE A 247 12.06 26.18 -10.28
CA PHE A 247 10.89 26.92 -9.81
C PHE A 247 10.57 26.49 -8.38
N THR A 248 9.87 27.35 -7.64
CA THR A 248 9.44 27.09 -6.26
C THR A 248 7.95 26.75 -6.26
N LEU A 249 7.57 25.73 -5.49
CA LEU A 249 6.18 25.33 -5.25
C LEU A 249 5.82 25.56 -3.79
N THR A 250 4.58 25.96 -3.54
CA THR A 250 4.04 26.13 -2.18
C THR A 250 3.08 25.01 -1.81
N ASN A 251 2.87 24.80 -0.50
CA ASN A 251 1.87 23.86 0.00
C ASN A 251 0.44 24.21 -0.47
N ASP A 252 0.10 25.51 -0.60
CA ASP A 252 -1.22 25.93 -1.11
C ASP A 252 -1.43 25.49 -2.57
N GLU A 253 -0.38 25.57 -3.38
CA GLU A 253 -0.42 25.11 -4.77
C GLU A 253 -0.63 23.59 -4.85
N ILE A 254 0.07 22.86 -3.98
CA ILE A 254 -0.03 21.39 -3.95
C ILE A 254 -1.39 20.96 -3.39
N GLN A 255 -1.91 21.63 -2.37
CA GLN A 255 -3.28 21.39 -1.88
C GLN A 255 -4.30 21.56 -3.03
N GLY A 256 -4.22 22.63 -3.81
CA GLY A 256 -5.06 22.85 -4.98
C GLY A 256 -4.88 21.77 -6.07
N ALA A 257 -3.66 21.26 -6.26
CA ALA A 257 -3.38 20.18 -7.20
C ALA A 257 -4.02 18.85 -6.76
N LEU A 258 -4.10 18.61 -5.44
CA LEU A 258 -4.65 17.38 -4.85
C LEU A 258 -6.17 17.41 -4.65
N GLU A 259 -6.84 18.52 -4.93
CA GLU A 259 -8.27 18.71 -4.62
C GLU A 259 -9.16 17.63 -5.27
N GLU A 260 -8.98 17.35 -6.58
CA GLU A 260 -9.80 16.35 -7.29
C GLU A 260 -9.72 14.94 -6.69
N PRO A 261 -8.53 14.34 -6.48
CA PRO A 261 -8.44 13.01 -5.87
C PRO A 261 -8.88 13.03 -4.39
N LEU A 262 -8.64 14.09 -3.62
CA LEU A 262 -9.11 14.21 -2.25
C LEU A 262 -10.65 14.26 -2.17
N GLU A 263 -11.32 15.04 -3.03
CA GLU A 263 -12.78 15.07 -3.09
C GLU A 263 -13.38 13.71 -3.45
N ALA A 264 -12.77 12.98 -4.38
CA ALA A 264 -13.23 11.64 -4.73
C ALA A 264 -13.12 10.69 -3.53
N MET A 265 -12.04 10.74 -2.76
CA MET A 265 -11.88 9.98 -1.52
C MET A 265 -12.93 10.37 -0.47
N MET A 266 -13.17 11.67 -0.27
CA MET A 266 -14.20 12.15 0.68
C MET A 266 -15.59 11.62 0.35
N ARG A 267 -15.93 11.52 -0.95
CA ARG A 267 -17.21 10.94 -1.38
C ARG A 267 -17.34 9.48 -0.97
N SER A 268 -16.29 8.66 -1.14
CA SER A 268 -16.31 7.25 -0.74
C SER A 268 -16.39 7.08 0.79
N VAL A 269 -15.69 7.92 1.57
CA VAL A 269 -15.79 7.90 3.03
C VAL A 269 -17.23 8.23 3.49
N LYS A 270 -17.86 9.25 2.90
CA LYS A 270 -19.26 9.58 3.21
C LYS A 270 -20.21 8.46 2.83
N LEU A 271 -20.04 7.87 1.65
CA LEU A 271 -20.88 6.77 1.19
C LEU A 271 -20.79 5.56 2.14
N ALA A 272 -19.60 5.27 2.65
CA ALA A 272 -19.43 4.19 3.64
C ALA A 272 -20.24 4.44 4.91
N LEU A 273 -20.24 5.66 5.43
CA LEU A 273 -21.04 6.04 6.60
C LEU A 273 -22.54 5.98 6.31
N GLU A 274 -22.98 6.44 5.14
CA GLU A 274 -24.39 6.39 4.71
C GLU A 274 -24.93 4.97 4.54
N GLN A 275 -24.06 4.02 4.14
CA GLN A 275 -24.39 2.61 3.97
C GLN A 275 -24.24 1.78 5.26
N SER A 276 -23.72 2.38 6.32
CA SER A 276 -23.54 1.72 7.61
C SER A 276 -24.87 1.51 8.33
N PRO A 277 -25.07 0.35 8.99
CA PRO A 277 -26.18 0.19 9.94
C PRO A 277 -26.15 1.27 11.02
N PRO A 278 -27.34 1.79 11.47
CA PRO A 278 -27.40 2.90 12.41
C PRO A 278 -26.63 2.68 13.72
N GLU A 279 -26.66 1.46 14.26
CA GLU A 279 -25.95 1.11 15.50
C GLU A 279 -24.44 1.22 15.31
N LEU A 280 -23.90 0.71 14.20
CA LEU A 280 -22.47 0.80 13.90
C LEU A 280 -22.06 2.24 13.56
N ALA A 281 -22.93 3.02 12.93
CA ALA A 281 -22.68 4.44 12.69
C ALA A 281 -22.61 5.24 14.01
N ALA A 282 -23.41 4.88 15.01
CA ALA A 282 -23.34 5.46 16.36
C ALA A 282 -22.00 5.11 17.04
N ASP A 283 -21.58 3.85 16.96
CA ASP A 283 -20.27 3.42 17.49
C ASP A 283 -19.12 4.18 16.82
N ILE A 284 -19.16 4.34 15.49
CA ILE A 284 -18.13 5.08 14.74
C ILE A 284 -18.12 6.57 15.13
N ALA A 285 -19.29 7.14 15.45
CA ALA A 285 -19.36 8.52 15.91
C ALA A 285 -18.67 8.72 17.27
N GLU A 286 -18.66 7.70 18.13
CA GLU A 286 -17.95 7.71 19.41
C GLU A 286 -16.47 7.36 19.27
N ASN A 287 -16.16 6.29 18.53
CA ASN A 287 -14.81 5.73 18.41
C ASN A 287 -13.95 6.44 17.35
N GLY A 288 -14.60 7.08 16.38
CA GLY A 288 -13.92 7.77 15.27
C GLY A 288 -13.54 6.85 14.12
N ILE A 289 -12.91 7.48 13.12
CA ILE A 289 -12.34 6.83 11.93
C ILE A 289 -10.84 6.69 12.11
N VAL A 290 -10.29 5.51 11.85
CA VAL A 290 -8.85 5.27 11.95
C VAL A 290 -8.23 5.27 10.56
N LEU A 291 -7.19 6.11 10.38
CA LEU A 291 -6.42 6.20 9.14
C LEU A 291 -5.17 5.35 9.22
N THR A 292 -4.94 4.54 8.19
CA THR A 292 -3.76 3.68 8.04
C THR A 292 -3.15 3.83 6.65
N GLY A 293 -2.03 3.17 6.40
CA GLY A 293 -1.31 3.26 5.14
C GLY A 293 -0.44 4.51 5.00
N GLY A 294 0.39 4.54 3.97
CA GLY A 294 1.32 5.66 3.74
C GLY A 294 0.66 6.98 3.41
N GLY A 295 -0.54 6.93 2.82
CA GLY A 295 -1.31 8.14 2.50
C GLY A 295 -1.87 8.85 3.73
N ALA A 296 -2.05 8.15 4.85
CA ALA A 296 -2.44 8.75 6.14
C ALA A 296 -1.43 9.78 6.65
N LEU A 297 -0.19 9.75 6.14
CA LEU A 297 0.86 10.72 6.47
C LEU A 297 0.75 12.05 5.68
N LEU A 298 -0.20 12.16 4.74
CA LEU A 298 -0.44 13.44 4.08
C LEU A 298 -0.91 14.47 5.12
N THR A 299 -0.21 15.59 5.21
CA THR A 299 -0.47 16.61 6.23
C THR A 299 -1.96 17.02 6.21
N ASP A 300 -2.58 17.03 7.39
CA ASP A 300 -3.96 17.47 7.62
C ASP A 300 -5.04 16.66 6.89
N LEU A 301 -4.75 15.42 6.49
CA LEU A 301 -5.76 14.53 5.90
C LEU A 301 -6.84 14.16 6.92
N ASP A 302 -6.45 13.90 8.16
CA ASP A 302 -7.33 13.67 9.30
C ASP A 302 -8.29 14.85 9.52
N LYS A 303 -7.78 16.08 9.50
CA LYS A 303 -8.59 17.29 9.61
C LYS A 303 -9.59 17.42 8.47
N ARG A 304 -9.17 17.10 7.25
CA ARG A 304 -10.06 17.15 6.08
C ARG A 304 -11.20 16.16 6.21
N ILE A 305 -10.91 14.91 6.56
CA ILE A 305 -11.95 13.88 6.74
C ILE A 305 -12.87 14.27 7.91
N SER A 306 -12.31 14.71 9.04
CA SER A 306 -13.09 15.17 10.19
C SER A 306 -14.02 16.34 9.83
N ASN A 307 -13.51 17.34 9.08
CA ASN A 307 -14.33 18.48 8.63
C ASN A 307 -15.49 18.05 7.72
N VAL A 308 -15.28 17.06 6.87
CA VAL A 308 -16.26 16.59 5.88
C VAL A 308 -17.31 15.65 6.50
N THR A 309 -16.93 14.85 7.51
CA THR A 309 -17.78 13.85 8.16
C THR A 309 -18.39 14.33 9.47
N GLY A 310 -17.77 15.29 10.13
CA GLY A 310 -18.14 15.72 11.49
C GLY A 310 -17.68 14.74 12.57
N LEU A 311 -16.89 13.71 12.22
CA LEU A 311 -16.48 12.65 13.14
C LEU A 311 -15.01 12.82 13.58
N PRO A 312 -14.63 12.27 14.75
CA PRO A 312 -13.25 12.17 15.15
C PRO A 312 -12.46 11.31 14.14
N VAL A 313 -11.24 11.72 13.82
CA VAL A 313 -10.34 10.99 12.91
C VAL A 313 -8.97 10.88 13.56
N VAL A 314 -8.43 9.67 13.59
CA VAL A 314 -7.15 9.38 14.24
C VAL A 314 -6.22 8.68 13.26
N VAL A 315 -5.01 9.19 13.10
CA VAL A 315 -3.95 8.48 12.36
C VAL A 315 -3.37 7.41 13.29
N ALA A 316 -3.33 6.17 12.81
CA ALA A 316 -2.78 5.05 13.57
C ALA A 316 -1.28 5.25 13.86
N GLU A 317 -0.80 4.65 14.93
CA GLU A 317 0.63 4.58 15.21
C GLU A 317 1.32 3.76 14.11
N ASP A 318 2.41 4.30 13.54
CA ASP A 318 3.11 3.67 12.41
C ASP A 318 2.17 3.25 11.27
N PRO A 319 1.42 4.16 10.65
CA PRO A 319 0.35 3.82 9.72
C PRO A 319 0.84 3.03 8.50
N LEU A 320 2.09 3.24 8.08
CA LEU A 320 2.75 2.49 7.00
C LEU A 320 2.85 0.98 7.25
N THR A 321 2.85 0.57 8.51
CA THR A 321 3.12 -0.82 8.91
C THR A 321 1.88 -1.55 9.42
N CYS A 322 0.73 -0.88 9.52
CA CYS A 322 -0.50 -1.44 10.11
C CYS A 322 -0.92 -2.73 9.40
N VAL A 323 -0.99 -2.74 8.06
CA VAL A 323 -1.39 -3.94 7.28
C VAL A 323 -0.43 -5.10 7.56
N ALA A 324 0.87 -4.87 7.49
CA ALA A 324 1.88 -5.91 7.73
C ALA A 324 1.86 -6.44 9.18
N ARG A 325 1.71 -5.55 10.18
CA ARG A 325 1.59 -5.92 11.59
C ARG A 325 0.31 -6.71 11.85
N GLY A 326 -0.80 -6.28 11.28
CA GLY A 326 -2.09 -6.95 11.42
C GLY A 326 -2.09 -8.32 10.77
N GLY A 327 -1.53 -8.45 9.57
CA GLY A 327 -1.32 -9.75 8.93
C GLY A 327 -0.43 -10.67 9.77
N GLY A 328 0.60 -10.11 10.44
CA GLY A 328 1.43 -10.84 11.40
C GLY A 328 0.65 -11.35 12.60
N LYS A 329 -0.16 -10.49 13.23
CA LYS A 329 -1.05 -10.89 14.34
C LYS A 329 -2.07 -11.93 13.90
N ALA A 330 -2.69 -11.75 12.72
CA ALA A 330 -3.62 -12.72 12.16
C ALA A 330 -2.96 -14.09 11.93
N LEU A 331 -1.71 -14.11 11.43
CA LEU A 331 -0.93 -15.34 11.28
C LEU A 331 -0.71 -16.08 12.62
N GLU A 332 -0.48 -15.34 13.70
CA GLU A 332 -0.33 -15.90 15.06
C GLU A 332 -1.65 -16.44 15.63
N LEU A 333 -2.76 -15.76 15.37
CA LEU A 333 -4.10 -16.18 15.81
C LEU A 333 -4.62 -17.40 15.04
N MET A 334 -4.22 -17.58 13.78
CA MET A 334 -4.53 -18.78 13.00
C MET A 334 -4.03 -20.08 13.65
N ASP A 335 -2.84 -20.03 14.26
CA ASP A 335 -2.28 -21.19 14.95
C ASP A 335 -3.09 -21.57 16.20
N ARG A 336 -3.90 -20.66 16.72
CA ARG A 336 -4.76 -20.86 17.89
C ARG A 336 -6.20 -21.27 17.55
N HIS A 337 -6.53 -21.49 16.26
CA HIS A 337 -7.89 -21.76 15.76
C HIS A 337 -8.95 -20.72 16.16
N VAL A 338 -8.54 -19.45 16.37
CA VAL A 338 -9.42 -18.39 16.85
C VAL A 338 -10.06 -17.59 15.70
N LEU A 339 -9.56 -17.71 14.46
CA LEU A 339 -9.99 -16.88 13.35
C LEU A 339 -10.51 -17.67 12.14
N ASP A 340 -11.82 -17.55 11.89
CA ASP A 340 -12.47 -17.85 10.60
C ASP A 340 -12.36 -16.67 9.59
N LEU A 341 -11.45 -15.71 9.85
CA LEU A 341 -11.28 -14.47 9.05
C LEU A 341 -10.65 -14.68 7.67
N LEU A 342 -10.31 -15.90 7.33
CA LEU A 342 -9.55 -16.17 6.11
C LEU A 342 -10.47 -16.74 5.05
N SER A 343 -10.50 -16.08 3.89
CA SER A 343 -11.15 -16.65 2.72
C SER A 343 -10.45 -17.94 2.32
N THR A 344 -11.13 -19.06 2.48
CA THR A 344 -10.68 -20.39 2.07
C THR A 344 -10.97 -20.69 0.59
N GLU A 345 -11.58 -19.75 -0.16
CA GLU A 345 -11.92 -19.89 -1.58
C GLU A 345 -11.02 -19.10 -2.52
#